data_06226bbebdfccaa121338c6d08b01511
#
_entry.id   06226bbebdfccaa121338c6d08b01511
#
_cell.length_a   1.000
_cell.length_b   1.000
_cell.length_c   1.000
_cell.angle_alpha   90.00
_cell.angle_beta   90.00
_cell.angle_gamma   90.00
#
_symmetry.space_group_name_H-M   'P 1'
#
loop_
_entity.id
_entity.type
_entity.pdbx_description
1 polymer ?
#
loop_
_entity_poly.entity_id
_entity_poly.type
_entity_poly.pdbx_seq_one_letter_code
_entity_poly.pdbx_strand_id
1 'polypeptide(L)'
;MTQEDAEAARARSLVHGQVCYLQMPAVDSIRSAAFYQAVFGWQTEHPYQDFVSPGLIGQWVQGRPPAPDAGPMIWIHVTDLDETLERVVTHGGEIIDPPSPDGPTRTLATILDPEGNSIGLASHSSSA
;
A
#
# COMPACT_ATOMS: atom_id res chain seq x y z
N MET A 1 15.12 1.29 2.08
CA MET A 1 15.21 0.57 0.79
C MET A 1 16.34 1.14 -0.02
N THR A 2 17.16 0.30 -0.60
CA THR A 2 18.33 0.69 -1.36
C THR A 2 18.07 0.62 -2.86
N GLN A 3 19.01 1.11 -3.67
CA GLN A 3 18.95 0.98 -5.13
C GLN A 3 18.87 -0.49 -5.55
N GLU A 4 19.62 -1.37 -4.87
CA GLU A 4 19.60 -2.80 -5.15
C GLU A 4 18.23 -3.41 -4.82
N ASP A 5 17.59 -2.96 -3.74
CA ASP A 5 16.26 -3.42 -3.37
C ASP A 5 15.22 -3.00 -4.42
N ALA A 6 15.35 -1.79 -4.95
CA ALA A 6 14.46 -1.29 -5.99
C ALA A 6 14.61 -2.12 -7.28
N GLU A 7 15.84 -2.42 -7.67
CA GLU A 7 16.09 -3.25 -8.86
C GLU A 7 15.55 -4.66 -8.67
N ALA A 8 15.73 -5.24 -7.49
CA ALA A 8 15.21 -6.57 -7.18
C ALA A 8 13.68 -6.60 -7.22
N ALA A 9 13.02 -5.55 -6.75
CA ALA A 9 11.56 -5.46 -6.80
C ALA A 9 11.07 -5.41 -8.25
N ARG A 10 11.74 -4.64 -9.10
CA ARG A 10 11.39 -4.57 -10.52
C ARG A 10 11.59 -5.91 -11.22
N ALA A 11 12.68 -6.59 -10.92
CA ALA A 11 12.96 -7.89 -11.50
C ALA A 11 11.90 -8.93 -11.08
N ARG A 12 11.51 -8.94 -9.82
CA ARG A 12 10.47 -9.84 -9.33
C ARG A 12 9.11 -9.57 -9.97
N SER A 13 8.85 -8.33 -10.40
CA SER A 13 7.60 -7.96 -11.06
C SER A 13 7.46 -8.55 -12.45
N LEU A 14 8.49 -9.21 -12.99
CA LEU A 14 8.47 -9.83 -14.31
C LEU A 14 8.10 -11.31 -14.27
N VAL A 15 7.64 -11.83 -13.16
CA VAL A 15 7.21 -13.21 -13.01
C VAL A 15 5.83 -13.39 -13.63
N HIS A 16 5.66 -14.45 -14.45
CA HIS A 16 4.38 -14.71 -15.09
C HIS A 16 3.26 -14.89 -14.06
N GLY A 17 2.15 -14.19 -14.24
CA GLY A 17 0.98 -14.30 -13.37
C GLY A 17 1.00 -13.41 -12.13
N GLN A 18 2.12 -12.78 -11.81
CA GLN A 18 2.23 -11.86 -10.70
C GLN A 18 1.79 -10.46 -11.13
N VAL A 19 1.16 -9.71 -10.24
CA VAL A 19 0.88 -8.30 -10.49
C VAL A 19 2.23 -7.59 -10.64
N CYS A 20 2.47 -6.97 -11.82
CA CYS A 20 3.79 -6.43 -12.12
C CYS A 20 3.86 -4.90 -12.01
N TYR A 21 2.73 -4.24 -12.00
CA TYR A 21 2.71 -2.78 -11.92
C TYR A 21 1.37 -2.32 -11.39
N LEU A 22 1.39 -1.22 -10.65
CA LEU A 22 0.20 -0.72 -9.99
C LEU A 22 0.06 0.76 -10.23
N GLN A 23 -1.12 1.19 -10.66
CA GLN A 23 -1.41 2.61 -10.79
C GLN A 23 -2.46 2.99 -9.77
N MET A 24 -2.10 3.91 -8.88
CA MET A 24 -2.99 4.39 -7.83
C MET A 24 -3.41 5.81 -8.13
N PRO A 25 -4.73 6.08 -8.20
CA PRO A 25 -5.19 7.45 -8.40
C PRO A 25 -4.73 8.37 -7.27
N ALA A 26 -4.35 9.58 -7.62
CA ALA A 26 -3.95 10.59 -6.65
C ALA A 26 -4.27 11.97 -7.18
N VAL A 27 -4.79 12.83 -6.32
CA VAL A 27 -4.94 14.25 -6.63
C VAL A 27 -3.61 14.95 -6.44
N ASP A 28 -2.88 14.59 -5.39
CA ASP A 28 -1.58 15.15 -5.06
C ASP A 28 -0.58 14.02 -4.83
N SER A 29 0.26 13.75 -5.82
CA SER A 29 1.23 12.65 -5.76
C SER A 29 2.29 12.86 -4.69
N ILE A 30 2.63 14.11 -4.35
CA ILE A 30 3.58 14.40 -3.28
C ILE A 30 3.02 13.99 -1.93
N ARG A 31 1.75 14.29 -1.68
CA ARG A 31 1.07 13.90 -0.45
C ARG A 31 0.94 12.38 -0.36
N SER A 32 0.60 11.73 -1.46
CA SER A 32 0.51 10.26 -1.50
C SER A 32 1.86 9.63 -1.20
N ALA A 33 2.93 10.12 -1.83
CA ALA A 33 4.28 9.60 -1.58
C ALA A 33 4.67 9.74 -0.11
N ALA A 34 4.39 10.89 0.50
CA ALA A 34 4.71 11.11 1.91
C ALA A 34 3.95 10.13 2.82
N PHE A 35 2.69 9.88 2.54
CA PHE A 35 1.87 8.95 3.31
C PHE A 35 2.45 7.52 3.24
N TYR A 36 2.65 7.00 2.02
CA TYR A 36 3.10 5.62 1.86
C TYR A 36 4.52 5.40 2.37
N GLN A 37 5.38 6.41 2.25
CA GLN A 37 6.72 6.35 2.83
C GLN A 37 6.66 6.32 4.36
N ALA A 38 5.85 7.18 4.97
CA ALA A 38 5.78 7.27 6.43
C ALA A 38 5.13 6.03 7.06
N VAL A 39 4.09 5.49 6.42
CA VAL A 39 3.34 4.36 6.99
C VAL A 39 3.99 3.02 6.66
N PHE A 40 4.40 2.83 5.41
CA PHE A 40 4.84 1.52 4.90
C PHE A 40 6.32 1.46 4.54
N GLY A 41 7.03 2.58 4.59
CA GLY A 41 8.43 2.60 4.24
C GLY A 41 8.71 2.47 2.75
N TRP A 42 7.72 2.72 1.90
CA TRP A 42 7.93 2.63 0.44
C TRP A 42 8.91 3.69 -0.01
N GLN A 43 9.78 3.31 -0.93
CA GLN A 43 10.69 4.26 -1.56
C GLN A 43 9.97 4.94 -2.70
N THR A 44 10.06 6.27 -2.75
CA THR A 44 9.50 7.06 -3.83
C THR A 44 10.61 7.42 -4.79
N GLU A 45 10.29 7.38 -6.09
CA GLU A 45 11.22 7.78 -7.13
C GLU A 45 10.68 9.03 -7.82
N HIS A 46 11.58 9.75 -8.32
CA HIS A 46 11.58 11.07 -8.88
C HIS A 46 10.50 11.32 -9.93
N PRO A 47 9.83 12.43 -9.85
CA PRO A 47 9.67 13.30 -8.69
C PRO A 47 8.36 13.02 -7.92
N TYR A 48 8.26 11.92 -7.24
CA TYR A 48 7.11 11.50 -6.43
C TYR A 48 5.98 10.86 -7.24
N GLN A 49 6.25 10.42 -8.46
CA GLN A 49 5.26 9.76 -9.28
C GLN A 49 5.39 8.24 -9.25
N ASP A 50 6.59 7.74 -9.03
CA ASP A 50 6.85 6.31 -8.98
C ASP A 50 7.13 5.86 -7.56
N PHE A 51 6.76 4.62 -7.24
CA PHE A 51 7.06 4.03 -5.95
C PHE A 51 7.61 2.62 -6.11
N VAL A 52 8.36 2.20 -5.10
CA VAL A 52 8.85 0.83 -4.98
C VAL A 52 8.44 0.33 -3.61
N SER A 53 7.65 -0.73 -3.58
CA SER A 53 7.35 -1.49 -2.38
C SER A 53 8.08 -2.82 -2.46
N PRO A 54 8.27 -3.54 -1.36
CA PRO A 54 8.88 -4.87 -1.45
C PRO A 54 8.08 -5.78 -2.37
N GLY A 55 8.69 -6.21 -3.47
CA GLY A 55 8.10 -7.13 -4.43
C GLY A 55 7.18 -6.53 -5.48
N LEU A 56 6.97 -5.21 -5.47
CA LEU A 56 6.05 -4.57 -6.41
C LEU A 56 6.47 -3.14 -6.67
N ILE A 57 6.32 -2.69 -7.90
CA ILE A 57 6.52 -1.29 -8.29
C ILE A 57 5.21 -0.70 -8.79
N GLY A 58 5.12 0.62 -8.80
CA GLY A 58 3.92 1.29 -9.29
C GLY A 58 4.11 2.78 -9.47
N GLN A 59 2.98 3.47 -9.63
CA GLN A 59 2.95 4.89 -9.91
C GLN A 59 1.68 5.50 -9.31
N TRP A 60 1.79 6.72 -8.76
CA TRP A 60 0.62 7.52 -8.45
C TRP A 60 0.23 8.31 -9.69
N VAL A 61 -1.00 8.15 -10.14
CA VAL A 61 -1.48 8.73 -11.39
C VAL A 61 -2.43 9.88 -11.08
N GLN A 62 -2.06 11.09 -11.49
CA GLN A 62 -2.94 12.25 -11.41
C GLN A 62 -3.88 12.26 -12.61
N GLY A 63 -5.06 12.84 -12.44
CA GLY A 63 -6.06 12.91 -13.50
C GLY A 63 -7.08 11.78 -13.49
N ARG A 64 -6.88 10.73 -12.69
CA ARG A 64 -7.88 9.70 -12.45
C ARG A 64 -8.43 9.90 -11.04
N PRO A 65 -9.73 10.10 -10.86
CA PRO A 65 -10.27 10.34 -9.52
C PRO A 65 -10.18 9.09 -8.65
N PRO A 66 -9.85 9.23 -7.36
CA PRO A 66 -9.96 8.12 -6.43
C PRO A 66 -11.40 7.64 -6.31
N ALA A 67 -11.59 6.34 -6.12
CA ALA A 67 -12.91 5.74 -6.04
C ALA A 67 -12.94 4.72 -4.91
N PRO A 68 -13.43 5.08 -3.71
CA PRO A 68 -13.43 4.18 -2.56
C PRO A 68 -14.25 2.91 -2.80
N ASP A 69 -15.32 3.02 -3.57
CA ASP A 69 -16.28 1.92 -3.77
C ASP A 69 -16.08 1.19 -5.09
N ALA A 70 -15.13 1.61 -5.91
CA ALA A 70 -14.90 1.02 -7.23
C ALA A 70 -13.44 1.19 -7.59
N GLY A 71 -12.88 0.21 -8.24
CA GLY A 71 -11.48 0.23 -8.63
C GLY A 71 -10.72 -0.92 -8.01
N PRO A 72 -9.46 -1.09 -8.36
CA PRO A 72 -8.68 -2.22 -7.87
C PRO A 72 -8.44 -2.11 -6.37
N MET A 73 -8.53 -3.25 -5.70
CA MET A 73 -8.24 -3.35 -4.28
C MET A 73 -6.85 -3.95 -4.12
N ILE A 74 -6.00 -3.24 -3.39
CA ILE A 74 -4.64 -3.67 -3.11
C ILE A 74 -4.58 -4.16 -1.68
N TRP A 75 -3.95 -5.32 -1.45
CA TRP A 75 -3.70 -5.82 -0.11
C TRP A 75 -2.21 -5.70 0.20
N ILE A 76 -1.90 -5.11 1.33
CA ILE A 76 -0.53 -4.89 1.80
C ILE A 76 -0.32 -5.71 3.06
N HIS A 77 0.71 -6.56 3.04
CA HIS A 77 1.08 -7.31 4.24
C HIS A 77 1.76 -6.38 5.24
N VAL A 78 1.34 -6.46 6.51
CA VAL A 78 1.95 -5.69 7.61
C VAL A 78 2.29 -6.63 8.76
N THR A 79 3.37 -6.33 9.46
CA THR A 79 3.84 -7.18 10.56
C THR A 79 3.02 -6.94 11.82
N ASP A 80 2.71 -5.69 12.11
CA ASP A 80 1.95 -5.28 13.30
C ASP A 80 0.78 -4.43 12.84
N LEU A 81 -0.41 -5.04 12.81
CA LEU A 81 -1.60 -4.36 12.28
C LEU A 81 -2.02 -3.18 13.14
N ASP A 82 -2.00 -3.34 14.46
CA ASP A 82 -2.44 -2.27 15.37
C ASP A 82 -1.54 -1.05 15.25
N GLU A 83 -0.23 -1.25 15.24
CA GLU A 83 0.73 -0.16 15.06
C GLU A 83 0.56 0.51 13.70
N THR A 84 0.35 -0.28 12.66
CA THR A 84 0.14 0.26 11.32
C THR A 84 -1.10 1.14 11.27
N LEU A 85 -2.20 0.70 11.89
CA LEU A 85 -3.43 1.49 11.93
C LEU A 85 -3.26 2.81 12.67
N GLU A 86 -2.47 2.83 13.74
CA GLU A 86 -2.14 4.08 14.43
C GLU A 86 -1.40 5.05 13.49
N ARG A 87 -0.46 4.52 12.72
CA ARG A 87 0.29 5.33 11.74
C ARG A 87 -0.60 5.83 10.61
N VAL A 88 -1.54 5.00 10.16
CA VAL A 88 -2.50 5.40 9.13
C VAL A 88 -3.25 6.65 9.57
N VAL A 89 -3.80 6.64 10.78
CA VAL A 89 -4.55 7.79 11.31
C VAL A 89 -3.65 9.01 11.49
N THR A 90 -2.46 8.81 12.04
CA THR A 90 -1.51 9.89 12.28
C THR A 90 -1.12 10.59 10.98
N HIS A 91 -1.03 9.85 9.88
CA HIS A 91 -0.58 10.38 8.59
C HIS A 91 -1.71 10.69 7.61
N GLY A 92 -2.93 10.84 8.11
CA GLY A 92 -4.03 11.37 7.31
C GLY A 92 -4.94 10.35 6.65
N GLY A 93 -4.73 9.07 6.93
CA GLY A 93 -5.64 8.02 6.46
C GLY A 93 -6.80 7.81 7.43
N GLU A 94 -7.68 6.89 7.07
CA GLU A 94 -8.88 6.61 7.85
C GLU A 94 -9.11 5.11 7.91
N ILE A 95 -9.49 4.58 9.07
CA ILE A 95 -9.85 3.17 9.22
C ILE A 95 -11.30 3.00 8.82
N ILE A 96 -11.55 2.13 7.83
CA ILE A 96 -12.91 1.84 7.36
C ILE A 96 -13.44 0.59 8.04
N ASP A 97 -12.71 -0.52 7.94
CA ASP A 97 -13.07 -1.75 8.63
C ASP A 97 -11.98 -2.07 9.64
N PRO A 98 -12.32 -2.15 10.95
CA PRO A 98 -11.32 -2.47 11.98
C PRO A 98 -10.83 -3.91 11.84
N PRO A 99 -9.76 -4.28 12.56
CA PRO A 99 -9.22 -5.63 12.48
C PRO A 99 -10.27 -6.71 12.72
N SER A 100 -10.27 -7.70 11.83
CA SER A 100 -11.22 -8.81 11.87
C SER A 100 -10.50 -10.09 11.45
N PRO A 101 -10.71 -11.20 12.13
CA PRO A 101 -10.05 -12.44 11.77
C PRO A 101 -10.56 -12.97 10.43
N ASP A 102 -9.63 -13.58 9.69
CA ASP A 102 -9.92 -14.26 8.42
C ASP A 102 -9.18 -15.59 8.45
N GLY A 103 -9.86 -16.62 8.92
CA GLY A 103 -9.25 -17.92 9.19
C GLY A 103 -8.44 -17.91 10.49
N PRO A 104 -7.66 -18.98 10.76
CA PRO A 104 -7.00 -19.14 12.05
C PRO A 104 -5.75 -18.30 12.25
N THR A 105 -5.13 -17.78 11.16
CA THR A 105 -3.82 -17.12 11.27
C THR A 105 -3.78 -15.72 10.68
N ARG A 106 -4.84 -15.27 10.01
CA ARG A 106 -4.81 -14.00 9.31
C ARG A 106 -5.80 -13.01 9.91
N THR A 107 -5.41 -11.75 9.98
CA THR A 107 -6.27 -10.66 10.41
C THR A 107 -6.26 -9.59 9.33
N LEU A 108 -7.42 -9.09 8.96
CA LEU A 108 -7.60 -8.11 7.90
C LEU A 108 -8.19 -6.82 8.45
N ALA A 109 -7.85 -5.72 7.80
CA ALA A 109 -8.48 -4.42 8.01
C ALA A 109 -8.49 -3.69 6.70
N THR A 110 -9.36 -2.70 6.55
CA THR A 110 -9.35 -1.82 5.38
C THR A 110 -9.27 -0.38 5.81
N ILE A 111 -8.59 0.40 5.00
CA ILE A 111 -8.36 1.82 5.26
C ILE A 111 -8.64 2.63 4.00
N LEU A 112 -8.78 3.93 4.18
CA LEU A 112 -8.66 4.89 3.08
C LEU A 112 -7.34 5.62 3.23
N ASP A 113 -6.63 5.79 2.12
CA ASP A 113 -5.46 6.66 2.10
C ASP A 113 -5.92 8.12 2.05
N PRO A 114 -5.01 9.12 2.16
CA PRO A 114 -5.43 10.52 2.17
C PRO A 114 -6.15 10.99 0.89
N GLU A 115 -6.03 10.24 -0.18
CA GLU A 115 -6.67 10.57 -1.46
C GLU A 115 -8.02 9.85 -1.64
N GLY A 116 -8.43 9.03 -0.68
CA GLY A 116 -9.70 8.32 -0.76
C GLY A 116 -9.64 6.96 -1.43
N ASN A 117 -8.46 6.40 -1.64
CA ASN A 117 -8.34 5.05 -2.18
C ASN A 117 -8.49 4.02 -1.06
N SER A 118 -9.27 2.97 -1.31
CA SER A 118 -9.40 1.85 -0.39
C SER A 118 -8.20 0.93 -0.49
N ILE A 119 -7.62 0.59 0.65
CA ILE A 119 -6.46 -0.30 0.74
C ILE A 119 -6.75 -1.37 1.78
N GLY A 120 -6.44 -2.61 1.46
CA GLY A 120 -6.53 -3.71 2.40
C GLY A 120 -5.20 -3.95 3.10
N LEU A 121 -5.26 -4.22 4.39
CA LEU A 121 -4.10 -4.59 5.19
C LEU A 121 -4.30 -6.00 5.73
N ALA A 122 -3.25 -6.80 5.67
CA ALA A 122 -3.29 -8.18 6.16
C ALA A 122 -2.09 -8.44 7.05
N SER A 123 -2.34 -9.03 8.22
CA SER A 123 -1.28 -9.53 9.08
C SER A 123 -1.48 -11.02 9.32
N HIS A 124 -0.39 -11.73 9.59
CA HIS A 124 -0.42 -13.15 9.82
C HIS A 124 0.19 -13.45 11.18
N SER A 125 -0.44 -14.40 11.90
CA SER A 125 0.09 -14.93 13.16
C SER A 125 0.87 -16.20 12.85
N SER A 126 2.00 -16.38 13.53
CA SER A 126 2.79 -17.61 13.39
C SER A 126 2.18 -18.79 14.13
N SER A 127 1.17 -18.56 14.98
CA SER A 127 0.47 -19.60 15.72
C SER A 127 -0.98 -19.65 15.30
N ALA A 128 -1.48 -20.84 15.07
CA ALA A 128 -2.88 -21.05 14.75
C ALA A 128 -3.72 -21.07 16.03
#